data_cbee51bbf431ea2bf91cd323f80af8e8
#
_entry.id   cbee51bbf431ea2bf91cd323f80af8e8
#
_cell.length_a   1.000
_cell.length_b   1.000
_cell.length_c   1.000
_cell.angle_alpha   90.00
_cell.angle_beta   90.00
_cell.angle_gamma   90.00
#
_symmetry.space_group_name_H-M   'P 1'
#
loop_
_entity.id
_entity.type
_entity.pdbx_description
1 polymer ?
#
loop_
_entity_poly.entity_id
_entity_poly.type
_entity_poly.pdbx_seq_one_letter_code
_entity_poly.pdbx_strand_id
1 'polypeptide(L)'
;YEASKDKTRIVVGGSHGKTTITAMILHVMQKLGIETDYMVGAKLEGFDVMVKMSDAKYMVLEGDEYLSSTLDRRPKFHLYKPNIAIINGIAWDHINVFPTFDMYVEQFKIFADKIAENGSLVYFQDDENICKIAKGVRKDIKTFPYRELPQEIVEKYPLQIFGKHNLINLNAAMTALEQIGVKREDFLSAIQSFKGASKRLELVKKNSKQALYTDFAHSPSKLKATVEAMKSQFPDRKLTAVMELHTFSSLTKEFLVQYAHTMDLADETAIYFNSHALELKRLPNLDKDLIYSCFQKEGLRVLTTKEDIEAFVINNSKNNENILMMSSSTFDGLDLKALANKIIKE
;
A
#
# COMPACT_ATOMS: atom_id res chain seq x y z
N TYR A 1 13.27 -0.23 18.95
CA TYR A 1 12.72 0.50 20.10
C TYR A 1 13.83 1.10 20.98
N GLU A 2 14.80 0.32 21.47
CA GLU A 2 15.80 0.81 22.42
C GLU A 2 16.54 2.07 21.93
N ALA A 3 16.96 2.08 20.67
CA ALA A 3 17.64 3.23 20.07
C ALA A 3 16.72 4.45 19.83
N SER A 4 15.41 4.31 20.02
CA SER A 4 14.43 5.39 19.81
C SER A 4 13.52 5.64 21.01
N LYS A 5 13.80 5.03 22.17
CA LYS A 5 12.92 5.12 23.36
C LYS A 5 12.72 6.56 23.87
N ASP A 6 13.73 7.39 23.71
CA ASP A 6 13.71 8.79 24.14
C ASP A 6 13.19 9.76 23.08
N LYS A 7 12.75 9.23 21.92
CA LYS A 7 12.21 10.00 20.78
C LYS A 7 10.70 9.93 20.74
N THR A 8 10.08 10.92 20.12
CA THR A 8 8.67 10.85 19.74
C THR A 8 8.51 9.93 18.55
N ARG A 9 7.94 8.72 18.77
CA ARG A 9 7.76 7.69 17.75
C ARG A 9 6.39 7.80 17.10
N ILE A 10 6.39 8.01 15.78
CA ILE A 10 5.22 7.95 14.91
C ILE A 10 5.25 6.58 14.24
N VAL A 11 4.29 5.72 14.52
CA VAL A 11 4.26 4.35 13.99
C VAL A 11 3.04 4.16 13.10
N VAL A 12 3.28 3.81 11.84
CA VAL A 12 2.24 3.65 10.83
C VAL A 12 1.88 2.17 10.69
N GLY A 13 0.78 1.76 11.30
CA GLY A 13 0.19 0.42 11.18
C GLY A 13 -1.02 0.41 10.23
N GLY A 14 -1.44 -0.80 9.86
CA GLY A 14 -2.59 -1.01 8.97
C GLY A 14 -2.29 -2.01 7.87
N SER A 15 -3.31 -2.65 7.34
CA SER A 15 -3.15 -3.60 6.22
C SER A 15 -2.78 -2.91 4.92
N HIS A 16 -3.08 -1.61 4.80
CA HIS A 16 -2.88 -0.80 3.60
C HIS A 16 -2.15 0.50 3.92
N GLY A 17 -1.54 1.10 2.91
CA GLY A 17 -1.03 2.46 2.96
C GLY A 17 0.21 2.70 3.83
N LYS A 18 0.70 1.75 4.61
CA LYS A 18 1.85 1.93 5.53
C LYS A 18 3.02 2.67 4.88
N THR A 19 3.58 2.12 3.81
CA THR A 19 4.72 2.70 3.10
C THR A 19 4.41 4.08 2.54
N THR A 20 3.21 4.26 1.98
CA THR A 20 2.79 5.54 1.38
C THR A 20 2.62 6.62 2.45
N ILE A 21 1.94 6.32 3.57
CA ILE A 21 1.77 7.25 4.69
C ILE A 21 3.13 7.61 5.29
N THR A 22 3.99 6.62 5.53
CA THR A 22 5.35 6.83 6.02
C THR A 22 6.14 7.74 5.09
N ALA A 23 6.09 7.48 3.77
CA ALA A 23 6.76 8.32 2.77
C ALA A 23 6.21 9.76 2.74
N MET A 24 4.89 9.95 2.85
CA MET A 24 4.27 11.28 2.94
C MET A 24 4.71 12.05 4.18
N ILE A 25 4.73 11.39 5.34
CA ILE A 25 5.21 11.97 6.61
C ILE A 25 6.66 12.43 6.45
N LEU A 26 7.55 11.54 5.98
CA LEU A 26 8.96 11.84 5.81
C LEU A 26 9.21 12.95 4.79
N HIS A 27 8.48 12.93 3.66
CA HIS A 27 8.56 13.98 2.64
C HIS A 27 8.20 15.36 3.20
N VAL A 28 7.08 15.45 3.93
CA VAL A 28 6.64 16.72 4.53
C VAL A 28 7.61 17.17 5.61
N MET A 29 8.06 16.28 6.51
CA MET A 29 9.05 16.65 7.53
C MET A 29 10.35 17.17 6.90
N GLN A 30 10.84 16.52 5.84
CA GLN A 30 12.02 16.97 5.10
C GLN A 30 11.80 18.36 4.46
N LYS A 31 10.65 18.59 3.82
CA LYS A 31 10.31 19.88 3.19
C LYS A 31 10.18 21.02 4.21
N LEU A 32 9.74 20.73 5.40
CA LEU A 32 9.61 21.71 6.49
C LEU A 32 10.88 21.84 7.34
N GLY A 33 11.97 21.15 7.00
CA GLY A 33 13.23 21.17 7.75
C GLY A 33 13.14 20.53 9.14
N ILE A 34 12.19 19.61 9.35
CA ILE A 34 12.03 18.87 10.61
C ILE A 34 12.93 17.65 10.56
N GLU A 35 14.00 17.66 11.35
CA GLU A 35 14.89 16.51 11.45
C GLU A 35 14.17 15.30 12.04
N THR A 36 14.32 14.16 11.35
CA THR A 36 13.69 12.90 11.77
C THR A 36 14.55 11.69 11.43
N ASP A 37 14.50 10.72 12.30
CA ASP A 37 14.97 9.37 12.06
C ASP A 37 13.82 8.53 11.49
N TYR A 38 14.15 7.43 10.84
CA TYR A 38 13.14 6.57 10.26
C TYR A 38 13.61 5.14 10.06
N MET A 39 12.64 4.23 10.02
CA MET A 39 12.79 2.86 9.54
C MET A 39 11.60 2.54 8.64
N VAL A 40 11.88 2.23 7.38
CA VAL A 40 10.88 1.98 6.33
C VAL A 40 11.07 0.59 5.72
N GLY A 41 9.99 0.00 5.25
CA GLY A 41 9.99 -1.35 4.67
C GLY A 41 10.45 -1.41 3.21
N ALA A 42 10.61 -0.26 2.54
CA ALA A 42 11.05 -0.16 1.15
C ALA A 42 11.87 1.11 0.92
N LYS A 43 12.73 1.11 -0.10
CA LYS A 43 13.47 2.32 -0.49
C LYS A 43 12.49 3.38 -0.96
N LEU A 44 12.63 4.59 -0.43
CA LEU A 44 11.81 5.75 -0.78
C LEU A 44 12.59 6.68 -1.70
N GLU A 45 11.89 7.34 -2.64
CA GLU A 45 12.48 8.37 -3.50
C GLU A 45 12.95 9.56 -2.64
N GLY A 46 14.18 10.02 -2.85
CA GLY A 46 14.79 11.09 -2.06
C GLY A 46 15.38 10.66 -0.70
N PHE A 47 15.42 9.34 -0.43
CA PHE A 47 16.03 8.77 0.77
C PHE A 47 17.06 7.70 0.39
N ASP A 48 18.30 7.88 0.81
CA ASP A 48 19.42 7.00 0.42
C ASP A 48 19.38 5.65 1.13
N VAL A 49 18.86 5.61 2.35
CA VAL A 49 18.85 4.44 3.23
C VAL A 49 17.44 4.11 3.71
N MET A 50 17.21 2.86 4.09
CA MET A 50 15.94 2.41 4.67
C MET A 50 15.86 2.62 6.18
N VAL A 51 17.00 2.82 6.83
CA VAL A 51 17.10 3.12 8.27
C VAL A 51 18.07 4.27 8.48
N LYS A 52 17.59 5.33 9.12
CA LYS A 52 18.41 6.48 9.56
C LYS A 52 18.28 6.61 11.08
N MET A 53 19.42 6.76 11.73
CA MET A 53 19.51 7.00 13.18
C MET A 53 20.46 8.18 13.42
N SER A 54 20.02 9.16 14.18
CA SER A 54 20.75 10.38 14.57
C SER A 54 20.26 10.85 15.94
N ASP A 55 20.56 12.08 16.32
CA ASP A 55 20.01 12.73 17.51
C ASP A 55 18.67 13.44 17.30
N ALA A 56 17.99 13.17 16.16
CA ALA A 56 16.70 13.75 15.86
C ALA A 56 15.65 13.44 16.93
N LYS A 57 14.81 14.42 17.23
CA LYS A 57 13.71 14.30 18.23
C LYS A 57 12.65 13.28 17.83
N TYR A 58 12.41 13.11 16.53
CA TYR A 58 11.35 12.30 15.97
C TYR A 58 11.87 11.01 15.34
N MET A 59 11.08 9.94 15.44
CA MET A 59 11.32 8.67 14.77
C MET A 59 10.05 8.21 14.08
N VAL A 60 10.11 8.02 12.76
CA VAL A 60 9.00 7.49 11.96
C VAL A 60 9.28 6.02 11.64
N LEU A 61 8.34 5.16 11.99
CA LEU A 61 8.47 3.71 11.87
C LEU A 61 7.32 3.15 11.02
N GLU A 62 7.65 2.39 9.98
CA GLU A 62 6.65 1.56 9.30
C GLU A 62 6.33 0.36 10.18
N GLY A 63 5.09 0.31 10.69
CA GLY A 63 4.58 -0.69 11.63
C GLY A 63 4.05 -1.92 10.90
N ASP A 64 4.91 -2.92 10.73
CA ASP A 64 4.55 -4.18 10.09
C ASP A 64 3.80 -5.09 11.08
N GLU A 65 2.63 -5.58 10.68
CA GLU A 65 1.83 -6.55 11.43
C GLU A 65 2.35 -7.98 11.32
N TYR A 66 3.35 -8.23 10.48
CA TYR A 66 3.98 -9.54 10.38
C TYR A 66 4.95 -9.80 11.54
N LEU A 67 5.26 -11.08 11.75
CA LEU A 67 6.11 -11.54 12.86
C LEU A 67 7.48 -10.86 12.86
N SER A 68 7.99 -10.57 14.06
CA SER A 68 9.32 -9.97 14.28
C SER A 68 10.43 -10.90 13.82
N SER A 69 10.32 -12.19 14.17
CA SER A 69 11.25 -13.24 13.76
C SER A 69 10.59 -14.62 13.92
N THR A 70 11.30 -15.68 13.55
CA THR A 70 10.87 -17.07 13.79
C THR A 70 10.84 -17.42 15.29
N LEU A 71 11.66 -16.77 16.11
CA LEU A 71 11.73 -16.98 17.55
C LEU A 71 10.78 -16.05 18.31
N ASP A 72 10.69 -14.79 17.90
CA ASP A 72 9.73 -13.83 18.47
C ASP A 72 8.55 -13.68 17.52
N ARG A 73 7.48 -14.38 17.82
CA ARG A 73 6.26 -14.42 16.99
C ARG A 73 5.33 -13.21 17.20
N ARG A 74 5.75 -12.23 18.01
CA ARG A 74 4.99 -10.98 18.12
C ARG A 74 5.10 -10.17 16.83
N PRO A 75 4.03 -9.55 16.35
CA PRO A 75 4.09 -8.55 15.28
C PRO A 75 5.10 -7.45 15.58
N LYS A 76 5.82 -7.00 14.55
CA LYS A 76 6.88 -5.98 14.70
C LYS A 76 6.34 -4.71 15.36
N PHE A 77 5.18 -4.23 14.95
CA PHE A 77 4.60 -2.99 15.47
C PHE A 77 4.25 -3.05 16.96
N HIS A 78 4.08 -4.24 17.58
CA HIS A 78 3.90 -4.35 19.03
C HIS A 78 5.15 -3.94 19.84
N LEU A 79 6.32 -3.96 19.20
CA LEU A 79 7.59 -3.67 19.88
C LEU A 79 7.91 -2.17 19.91
N TYR A 80 7.25 -1.36 19.10
CA TYR A 80 7.64 0.02 18.86
C TYR A 80 7.09 1.04 19.85
N LYS A 81 6.06 0.69 20.63
CA LYS A 81 5.45 1.55 21.67
C LYS A 81 5.28 3.00 21.17
N PRO A 82 4.35 3.25 20.22
CA PRO A 82 4.20 4.56 19.58
C PRO A 82 3.80 5.65 20.57
N ASN A 83 4.28 6.88 20.36
CA ASN A 83 3.69 8.08 20.95
C ASN A 83 2.48 8.54 20.10
N ILE A 84 2.59 8.35 18.77
CA ILE A 84 1.51 8.57 17.81
C ILE A 84 1.38 7.29 16.97
N ALA A 85 0.28 6.58 17.14
CA ALA A 85 -0.05 5.41 16.35
C ALA A 85 -1.01 5.79 15.23
N ILE A 86 -0.80 5.25 14.03
CA ILE A 86 -1.75 5.35 12.92
C ILE A 86 -2.26 3.94 12.62
N ILE A 87 -3.58 3.77 12.45
CA ILE A 87 -4.19 2.53 11.95
C ILE A 87 -5.00 2.88 10.70
N ASN A 88 -4.51 2.40 9.54
CA ASN A 88 -5.04 2.72 8.21
C ASN A 88 -5.65 1.48 7.52
N GLY A 89 -6.82 1.09 7.95
CA GLY A 89 -7.55 -0.07 7.42
C GLY A 89 -7.11 -1.40 8.04
N ILE A 90 -8.08 -2.29 8.26
CA ILE A 90 -7.87 -3.68 8.66
C ILE A 90 -8.53 -4.57 7.61
N ALA A 91 -7.72 -5.19 6.74
CA ALA A 91 -8.16 -6.21 5.80
C ALA A 91 -7.30 -7.46 5.95
N TRP A 92 -7.95 -8.61 6.03
CA TRP A 92 -7.27 -9.87 6.34
C TRP A 92 -6.14 -10.16 5.37
N ASP A 93 -4.95 -10.31 5.91
CA ASP A 93 -3.72 -10.72 5.22
C ASP A 93 -2.93 -11.68 6.10
N HIS A 94 -1.84 -12.26 5.56
CA HIS A 94 -0.95 -13.16 6.31
C HIS A 94 -1.66 -14.36 6.95
N ILE A 95 -2.53 -15.04 6.20
CA ILE A 95 -3.33 -16.20 6.67
C ILE A 95 -2.49 -17.35 7.24
N ASN A 96 -1.22 -17.47 6.81
CA ASN A 96 -0.26 -18.43 7.33
C ASN A 96 0.18 -18.14 8.78
N VAL A 97 -0.04 -16.92 9.27
CA VAL A 97 0.30 -16.46 10.62
C VAL A 97 -0.97 -16.22 11.44
N PHE A 98 -1.98 -15.66 10.83
CA PHE A 98 -3.27 -15.31 11.44
C PHE A 98 -4.40 -16.10 10.73
N PRO A 99 -4.66 -17.35 11.15
CA PRO A 99 -5.62 -18.25 10.47
C PRO A 99 -7.06 -17.74 10.46
N THR A 100 -7.43 -16.81 11.35
CA THR A 100 -8.75 -16.21 11.38
C THR A 100 -8.66 -14.68 11.34
N PHE A 101 -9.70 -14.04 10.81
CA PHE A 101 -9.79 -12.58 10.77
C PHE A 101 -9.78 -11.96 12.17
N ASP A 102 -10.44 -12.58 13.14
CA ASP A 102 -10.49 -12.10 14.52
C ASP A 102 -9.08 -12.08 15.16
N MET A 103 -8.28 -13.14 14.92
CA MET A 103 -6.87 -13.15 15.35
C MET A 103 -6.07 -12.02 14.74
N TYR A 104 -6.34 -11.67 13.50
CA TYR A 104 -5.69 -10.57 12.81
C TYR A 104 -6.11 -9.21 13.38
N VAL A 105 -7.41 -8.99 13.60
CA VAL A 105 -7.94 -7.76 14.23
C VAL A 105 -7.39 -7.55 15.65
N GLU A 106 -7.24 -8.62 16.43
CA GLU A 106 -6.68 -8.54 17.79
C GLU A 106 -5.24 -7.98 17.81
N GLN A 107 -4.44 -8.19 16.74
CA GLN A 107 -3.10 -7.61 16.67
C GLN A 107 -3.13 -6.08 16.66
N PHE A 108 -4.11 -5.49 16.00
CA PHE A 108 -4.28 -4.03 15.96
C PHE A 108 -4.79 -3.46 17.28
N LYS A 109 -5.61 -4.22 18.02
CA LYS A 109 -6.03 -3.85 19.36
C LYS A 109 -4.82 -3.86 20.32
N ILE A 110 -4.02 -4.94 20.30
CA ILE A 110 -2.78 -5.00 21.07
C ILE A 110 -1.84 -3.84 20.71
N PHE A 111 -1.72 -3.50 19.42
CA PHE A 111 -0.93 -2.35 18.97
C PHE A 111 -1.42 -1.03 19.59
N ALA A 112 -2.73 -0.80 19.60
CA ALA A 112 -3.34 0.38 20.23
C ALA A 112 -3.08 0.40 21.75
N ASP A 113 -3.12 -0.75 22.42
CA ASP A 113 -2.81 -0.87 23.85
C ASP A 113 -1.33 -0.55 24.17
N LYS A 114 -0.41 -0.67 23.18
CA LYS A 114 1.02 -0.33 23.31
C LYS A 114 1.32 1.15 23.10
N ILE A 115 0.36 2.00 22.81
CA ILE A 115 0.56 3.45 22.73
C ILE A 115 1.10 3.95 24.08
N ALA A 116 2.12 4.80 24.04
CA ALA A 116 2.73 5.39 25.23
C ALA A 116 1.69 6.21 26.04
N GLU A 117 1.92 6.43 27.31
CA GLU A 117 1.06 7.25 28.15
C GLU A 117 0.86 8.65 27.53
N ASN A 118 -0.39 9.14 27.57
CA ASN A 118 -0.81 10.41 26.97
C ASN A 118 -0.54 10.51 25.44
N GLY A 119 -0.37 9.38 24.78
CA GLY A 119 -0.15 9.31 23.34
C GLY A 119 -1.42 9.53 22.52
N SER A 120 -1.31 9.32 21.22
CA SER A 120 -2.37 9.57 20.25
C SER A 120 -2.61 8.36 19.34
N LEU A 121 -3.89 8.11 19.04
CA LEU A 121 -4.33 7.17 18.01
C LEU A 121 -4.99 7.94 16.86
N VAL A 122 -4.36 7.96 15.71
CA VAL A 122 -4.91 8.45 14.43
C VAL A 122 -5.51 7.26 13.69
N TYR A 123 -6.78 7.32 13.33
CA TYR A 123 -7.48 6.13 12.84
C TYR A 123 -8.46 6.42 11.71
N PHE A 124 -8.52 5.49 10.75
CA PHE A 124 -9.48 5.54 9.64
C PHE A 124 -10.88 5.22 10.14
N GLN A 125 -11.77 6.21 10.11
CA GLN A 125 -13.09 6.12 10.76
C GLN A 125 -14.15 5.37 9.94
N ASP A 126 -13.90 5.08 8.67
CA ASP A 126 -14.84 4.32 7.83
C ASP A 126 -14.60 2.80 7.91
N ASP A 127 -13.66 2.34 8.77
CA ASP A 127 -13.46 0.93 9.12
C ASP A 127 -14.06 0.64 10.49
N GLU A 128 -15.08 -0.23 10.52
CA GLU A 128 -15.82 -0.56 11.76
C GLU A 128 -14.94 -1.22 12.83
N ASN A 129 -13.97 -2.05 12.43
CA ASN A 129 -13.09 -2.74 13.38
C ASN A 129 -12.16 -1.73 14.05
N ILE A 130 -11.62 -0.79 13.28
CA ILE A 130 -10.78 0.28 13.82
C ILE A 130 -11.61 1.19 14.74
N CYS A 131 -12.84 1.52 14.37
CA CYS A 131 -13.74 2.29 15.24
C CYS A 131 -14.01 1.60 16.59
N LYS A 132 -14.17 0.26 16.60
CA LYS A 132 -14.32 -0.51 17.83
C LYS A 132 -13.05 -0.44 18.68
N ILE A 133 -11.87 -0.58 18.05
CA ILE A 133 -10.57 -0.45 18.73
C ILE A 133 -10.43 0.96 19.32
N ALA A 134 -10.69 2.01 18.56
CA ALA A 134 -10.55 3.40 18.99
C ALA A 134 -11.47 3.75 20.19
N LYS A 135 -12.67 3.18 20.25
CA LYS A 135 -13.57 3.31 21.40
C LYS A 135 -13.09 2.58 22.65
N GLY A 136 -12.26 1.55 22.48
CA GLY A 136 -11.75 0.70 23.56
C GLY A 136 -10.37 1.09 24.10
N VAL A 137 -9.70 2.10 23.53
CA VAL A 137 -8.37 2.52 24.02
C VAL A 137 -8.42 3.10 25.42
N ARG A 138 -7.27 3.11 26.10
CA ARG A 138 -7.13 3.69 27.43
C ARG A 138 -7.55 5.16 27.44
N LYS A 139 -8.07 5.65 28.57
CA LYS A 139 -8.61 7.01 28.73
C LYS A 139 -7.58 8.13 28.58
N ASP A 140 -6.31 7.83 28.77
CA ASP A 140 -5.20 8.76 28.58
C ASP A 140 -4.81 8.94 27.11
N ILE A 141 -5.31 8.09 26.20
CA ILE A 141 -5.02 8.15 24.77
C ILE A 141 -6.02 9.07 24.07
N LYS A 142 -5.50 10.05 23.34
CA LYS A 142 -6.29 10.93 22.49
C LYS A 142 -6.55 10.23 21.15
N THR A 143 -7.79 10.31 20.66
CA THR A 143 -8.18 9.67 19.39
C THR A 143 -8.52 10.72 18.34
N PHE A 144 -7.98 10.54 17.13
CA PHE A 144 -8.11 11.46 16.01
C PHE A 144 -8.62 10.70 14.77
N PRO A 145 -9.95 10.76 14.51
CA PRO A 145 -10.53 10.13 13.34
C PRO A 145 -10.17 10.89 12.08
N TYR A 146 -9.91 10.16 10.99
CA TYR A 146 -9.77 10.74 9.66
C TYR A 146 -10.54 9.91 8.62
N ARG A 147 -10.79 10.52 7.48
CA ARG A 147 -11.40 9.92 6.29
C ARG A 147 -10.72 10.43 5.02
N GLU A 148 -11.31 10.17 3.87
CA GLU A 148 -10.86 10.74 2.62
C GLU A 148 -10.75 12.27 2.69
N LEU A 149 -9.72 12.83 2.08
CA LEU A 149 -9.56 14.29 2.01
C LEU A 149 -10.68 14.90 1.16
N PRO A 150 -11.35 15.96 1.63
CA PRO A 150 -12.41 16.62 0.87
C PRO A 150 -11.94 17.13 -0.50
N GLN A 151 -12.80 17.03 -1.51
CA GLN A 151 -12.48 17.41 -2.89
C GLN A 151 -12.09 18.88 -3.02
N GLU A 152 -12.70 19.78 -2.24
CA GLU A 152 -12.41 21.21 -2.24
C GLU A 152 -10.94 21.51 -1.85
N ILE A 153 -10.36 20.65 -0.99
CA ILE A 153 -8.95 20.76 -0.62
C ILE A 153 -8.06 20.26 -1.76
N VAL A 154 -8.44 19.15 -2.40
CA VAL A 154 -7.70 18.61 -3.55
C VAL A 154 -7.64 19.60 -4.70
N GLU A 155 -8.73 20.30 -4.98
CA GLU A 155 -8.82 21.32 -6.03
C GLU A 155 -7.96 22.56 -5.71
N LYS A 156 -7.87 22.94 -4.44
CA LYS A 156 -7.06 24.07 -4.01
C LYS A 156 -5.56 23.79 -4.03
N TYR A 157 -5.17 22.54 -3.78
CA TYR A 157 -3.75 22.13 -3.70
C TYR A 157 -3.47 21.07 -4.75
N PRO A 158 -2.83 21.41 -5.89
CA PRO A 158 -2.60 20.45 -6.98
C PRO A 158 -1.66 19.33 -6.53
N LEU A 159 -2.20 18.13 -6.37
CA LEU A 159 -1.47 16.95 -5.96
C LEU A 159 -0.92 16.19 -7.19
N GLN A 160 0.25 15.58 -7.05
CA GLN A 160 0.82 14.70 -8.08
C GLN A 160 0.39 13.24 -7.93
N ILE A 161 -0.29 12.92 -6.84
CA ILE A 161 -0.86 11.60 -6.55
C ILE A 161 -2.39 11.63 -6.77
N PHE A 162 -2.97 10.49 -7.05
CA PHE A 162 -4.40 10.35 -7.31
C PHE A 162 -4.95 9.07 -6.71
N GLY A 163 -6.27 8.93 -6.73
CA GLY A 163 -7.02 7.79 -6.21
C GLY A 163 -7.43 7.95 -4.75
N LYS A 164 -8.65 7.51 -4.46
CA LYS A 164 -9.28 7.61 -3.14
C LYS A 164 -8.36 7.13 -2.01
N HIS A 165 -7.71 5.97 -2.20
CA HIS A 165 -6.81 5.42 -1.19
C HIS A 165 -5.60 6.32 -0.89
N ASN A 166 -5.08 7.05 -1.89
CA ASN A 166 -3.99 8.02 -1.67
C ASN A 166 -4.48 9.28 -0.95
N LEU A 167 -5.71 9.73 -1.19
CA LEU A 167 -6.31 10.86 -0.47
C LEU A 167 -6.60 10.50 1.00
N ILE A 168 -7.00 9.24 1.27
CA ILE A 168 -7.11 8.70 2.63
C ILE A 168 -5.74 8.68 3.32
N ASN A 169 -4.71 8.14 2.64
CA ASN A 169 -3.34 8.07 3.17
C ASN A 169 -2.78 9.47 3.48
N LEU A 170 -3.06 10.45 2.61
CA LEU A 170 -2.62 11.84 2.79
C LEU A 170 -3.24 12.44 4.05
N ASN A 171 -4.55 12.24 4.25
CA ASN A 171 -5.22 12.76 5.44
C ASN A 171 -4.74 12.06 6.73
N ALA A 172 -4.38 10.77 6.68
CA ALA A 172 -3.73 10.07 7.77
C ALA A 172 -2.38 10.72 8.15
N ALA A 173 -1.53 10.96 7.16
CA ALA A 173 -0.23 11.60 7.35
C ALA A 173 -0.36 13.02 7.91
N MET A 174 -1.30 13.80 7.38
CA MET A 174 -1.60 15.16 7.84
C MET A 174 -2.06 15.17 9.29
N THR A 175 -3.07 14.36 9.62
CA THR A 175 -3.61 14.26 10.98
C THR A 175 -2.54 13.81 11.99
N ALA A 176 -1.62 12.92 11.59
CA ALA A 176 -0.53 12.49 12.45
C ALA A 176 0.50 13.62 12.68
N LEU A 177 0.85 14.39 11.66
CA LEU A 177 1.80 15.50 11.80
C LEU A 177 1.19 16.70 12.54
N GLU A 178 -0.12 16.91 12.50
CA GLU A 178 -0.81 17.87 13.37
C GLU A 178 -0.54 17.60 14.86
N GLN A 179 -0.33 16.31 15.26
CA GLN A 179 -0.04 15.94 16.64
C GLN A 179 1.36 16.37 17.13
N ILE A 180 2.24 16.74 16.23
CA ILE A 180 3.55 17.31 16.55
C ILE A 180 3.63 18.81 16.23
N GLY A 181 2.48 19.44 15.92
CA GLY A 181 2.36 20.89 15.72
C GLY A 181 2.56 21.38 14.28
N VAL A 182 2.61 20.48 13.30
CA VAL A 182 2.61 20.90 11.88
C VAL A 182 1.23 21.43 11.52
N LYS A 183 1.17 22.63 10.99
CA LYS A 183 -0.11 23.23 10.55
C LYS A 183 -0.57 22.57 9.25
N ARG A 184 -1.89 22.49 9.09
CA ARG A 184 -2.52 21.88 7.91
C ARG A 184 -2.08 22.55 6.61
N GLU A 185 -2.00 23.85 6.59
CA GLU A 185 -1.59 24.64 5.42
C GLU A 185 -0.14 24.35 5.03
N ASP A 186 0.77 24.24 6.02
CA ASP A 186 2.17 23.91 5.80
C ASP A 186 2.32 22.49 5.23
N PHE A 187 1.55 21.53 5.79
CA PHE A 187 1.49 20.17 5.27
C PHE A 187 1.02 20.15 3.81
N LEU A 188 -0.12 20.80 3.52
CA LEU A 188 -0.73 20.82 2.18
C LEU A 188 0.17 21.52 1.16
N SER A 189 0.92 22.53 1.57
CA SER A 189 1.92 23.19 0.72
C SER A 189 3.09 22.24 0.41
N ALA A 190 3.63 21.58 1.42
CA ALA A 190 4.79 20.68 1.26
C ALA A 190 4.49 19.45 0.43
N ILE A 191 3.28 18.85 0.59
CA ILE A 191 2.91 17.57 -0.03
C ILE A 191 2.69 17.67 -1.55
N GLN A 192 2.47 18.86 -2.12
CA GLN A 192 2.27 19.06 -3.56
C GLN A 192 3.42 18.53 -4.42
N SER A 193 4.64 18.50 -3.88
CA SER A 193 5.82 17.98 -4.57
C SER A 193 6.01 16.47 -4.39
N PHE A 194 5.13 15.78 -3.67
CA PHE A 194 5.20 14.35 -3.45
C PHE A 194 4.69 13.58 -4.66
N LYS A 195 5.54 12.77 -5.28
CA LYS A 195 5.24 12.02 -6.52
C LYS A 195 4.68 10.63 -6.29
N GLY A 196 4.58 10.19 -5.05
CA GLY A 196 4.22 8.83 -4.68
C GLY A 196 5.37 8.06 -4.02
N ALA A 197 5.08 6.90 -3.45
CA ALA A 197 6.09 5.96 -2.98
C ALA A 197 6.39 4.95 -4.09
N SER A 198 7.61 4.41 -4.10
CA SER A 198 8.04 3.42 -5.10
C SER A 198 7.07 2.23 -5.16
N LYS A 199 6.74 1.80 -6.35
CA LYS A 199 5.74 0.74 -6.62
C LYS A 199 4.37 1.04 -5.94
N ARG A 200 3.90 2.29 -5.95
CA ARG A 200 2.57 2.68 -5.45
C ARG A 200 1.91 3.64 -6.44
N LEU A 201 1.24 3.08 -7.45
CA LEU A 201 0.81 3.78 -8.65
C LEU A 201 1.94 4.63 -9.25
N GLU A 202 3.14 4.04 -9.27
CA GLU A 202 4.33 4.68 -9.80
C GLU A 202 4.26 4.73 -11.33
N LEU A 203 4.42 5.93 -11.88
CA LEU A 203 4.48 6.14 -13.32
C LEU A 203 5.82 5.67 -13.86
N VAL A 204 5.82 4.66 -14.74
CA VAL A 204 7.02 4.17 -15.43
C VAL A 204 7.32 5.02 -16.67
N LYS A 205 6.31 5.23 -17.52
CA LYS A 205 6.40 6.07 -18.73
C LYS A 205 5.02 6.53 -19.17
N LYS A 206 4.94 7.71 -19.78
CA LYS A 206 3.70 8.22 -20.41
C LYS A 206 4.01 9.04 -21.65
N ASN A 207 3.00 9.16 -22.50
CA ASN A 207 2.85 10.20 -23.52
C ASN A 207 1.45 10.84 -23.38
N SER A 208 1.00 11.62 -24.34
CA SER A 208 -0.31 12.28 -24.32
C SER A 208 -1.51 11.31 -24.30
N LYS A 209 -1.32 10.07 -24.79
CA LYS A 209 -2.40 9.10 -24.99
C LYS A 209 -2.30 7.83 -24.15
N GLN A 210 -1.11 7.50 -23.65
CA GLN A 210 -0.83 6.24 -22.98
C GLN A 210 0.02 6.46 -21.72
N ALA A 211 -0.16 5.57 -20.75
CA ALA A 211 0.72 5.53 -19.59
C ALA A 211 0.87 4.09 -19.07
N LEU A 212 2.07 3.74 -18.61
CA LEU A 212 2.32 2.52 -17.88
C LEU A 212 2.63 2.87 -16.42
N TYR A 213 1.82 2.29 -15.53
CA TYR A 213 1.98 2.37 -14.09
C TYR A 213 2.35 1.02 -13.49
N THR A 214 3.11 1.04 -12.40
CA THR A 214 3.37 -0.14 -11.58
C THR A 214 2.85 0.07 -10.16
N ASP A 215 2.36 -1.01 -9.55
CA ASP A 215 1.86 -0.99 -8.18
C ASP A 215 2.21 -2.28 -7.43
N PHE A 216 2.34 -2.19 -6.12
CA PHE A 216 2.60 -3.33 -5.23
C PHE A 216 1.32 -4.05 -4.80
N ALA A 217 0.18 -3.74 -5.38
CA ALA A 217 -1.09 -4.39 -5.07
C ALA A 217 -0.98 -5.90 -5.31
N HIS A 218 -1.24 -6.68 -4.27
CA HIS A 218 -1.12 -8.13 -4.26
C HIS A 218 -2.24 -8.82 -3.45
N SER A 219 -3.04 -8.06 -2.71
CA SER A 219 -4.23 -8.56 -2.01
C SER A 219 -5.51 -8.04 -2.67
N PRO A 220 -6.66 -8.71 -2.47
CA PRO A 220 -7.92 -8.38 -3.15
C PRO A 220 -8.33 -6.92 -3.02
N SER A 221 -8.31 -6.39 -1.80
CA SER A 221 -8.70 -5.00 -1.54
C SER A 221 -7.74 -3.97 -2.16
N LYS A 222 -6.41 -4.26 -2.17
CA LYS A 222 -5.41 -3.40 -2.84
C LYS A 222 -5.60 -3.42 -4.35
N LEU A 223 -5.80 -4.61 -4.93
CA LEU A 223 -6.05 -4.79 -6.36
C LEU A 223 -7.25 -3.97 -6.81
N LYS A 224 -8.39 -4.12 -6.12
CA LYS A 224 -9.62 -3.39 -6.41
C LYS A 224 -9.39 -1.87 -6.34
N ALA A 225 -8.82 -1.39 -5.23
CA ALA A 225 -8.57 0.06 -5.03
C ALA A 225 -7.65 0.67 -6.09
N THR A 226 -6.63 -0.08 -6.55
CA THR A 226 -5.69 0.40 -7.57
C THR A 226 -6.34 0.46 -8.96
N VAL A 227 -7.13 -0.56 -9.33
CA VAL A 227 -7.91 -0.58 -10.59
C VAL A 227 -8.93 0.56 -10.60
N GLU A 228 -9.67 0.76 -9.51
CA GLU A 228 -10.62 1.87 -9.35
C GLU A 228 -9.94 3.24 -9.48
N ALA A 229 -8.78 3.42 -8.86
CA ALA A 229 -8.01 4.65 -8.95
C ALA A 229 -7.60 4.99 -10.38
N MET A 230 -7.11 4.00 -11.13
CA MET A 230 -6.75 4.18 -12.54
C MET A 230 -7.95 4.56 -13.42
N LYS A 231 -9.10 3.89 -13.26
CA LYS A 231 -10.30 4.20 -14.05
C LYS A 231 -10.90 5.55 -13.66
N SER A 232 -10.88 5.90 -12.39
CA SER A 232 -11.37 7.23 -11.94
C SER A 232 -10.48 8.37 -12.45
N GLN A 233 -9.16 8.18 -12.50
CA GLN A 233 -8.22 9.17 -13.00
C GLN A 233 -8.27 9.32 -14.53
N PHE A 234 -8.57 8.24 -15.25
CA PHE A 234 -8.56 8.19 -16.70
C PHE A 234 -9.84 7.53 -17.24
N PRO A 235 -11.03 8.12 -17.02
CA PRO A 235 -12.32 7.48 -17.35
C PRO A 235 -12.47 7.15 -18.84
N ASP A 236 -11.91 7.96 -19.71
CA ASP A 236 -12.00 7.81 -21.18
C ASP A 236 -10.93 6.90 -21.80
N ARG A 237 -10.01 6.37 -20.96
CA ARG A 237 -8.95 5.47 -21.43
C ARG A 237 -9.30 4.04 -21.09
N LYS A 238 -9.01 3.13 -22.02
CA LYS A 238 -9.01 1.71 -21.70
C LYS A 238 -7.91 1.37 -20.70
N LEU A 239 -8.16 0.39 -19.87
CA LEU A 239 -7.22 -0.10 -18.85
C LEU A 239 -6.89 -1.57 -19.09
N THR A 240 -5.63 -1.83 -19.43
CA THR A 240 -5.05 -3.17 -19.41
C THR A 240 -4.40 -3.40 -18.04
N ALA A 241 -4.89 -4.36 -17.28
CA ALA A 241 -4.41 -4.66 -15.93
C ALA A 241 -3.82 -6.07 -15.85
N VAL A 242 -2.56 -6.16 -15.37
CA VAL A 242 -1.86 -7.42 -15.15
C VAL A 242 -1.49 -7.54 -13.68
N MET A 243 -1.85 -8.65 -13.04
CA MET A 243 -1.49 -8.94 -11.66
C MET A 243 -0.67 -10.22 -11.56
N GLU A 244 0.41 -10.19 -10.75
CA GLU A 244 1.19 -11.36 -10.38
C GLU A 244 0.69 -11.95 -9.04
N LEU A 245 0.29 -13.22 -9.04
CA LEU A 245 0.08 -14.01 -7.82
C LEU A 245 1.44 -14.51 -7.33
N HIS A 246 1.95 -13.95 -6.25
CA HIS A 246 3.28 -14.29 -5.73
C HIS A 246 3.31 -14.56 -4.23
N THR A 247 2.46 -13.90 -3.45
CA THR A 247 2.43 -14.10 -1.99
C THR A 247 1.91 -15.49 -1.63
N PHE A 248 2.22 -15.97 -0.42
CA PHE A 248 1.70 -17.24 0.05
C PHE A 248 0.17 -17.27 -0.02
N SER A 249 -0.49 -16.24 0.52
CA SER A 249 -1.95 -16.12 0.52
C SER A 249 -2.53 -16.14 -0.90
N SER A 250 -1.99 -15.34 -1.81
CA SER A 250 -2.51 -15.25 -3.19
C SER A 250 -2.35 -16.53 -4.03
N LEU A 251 -1.55 -17.49 -3.54
CA LEU A 251 -1.32 -18.77 -4.18
C LEU A 251 -2.12 -19.92 -3.51
N THR A 252 -3.01 -19.62 -2.54
CA THR A 252 -3.84 -20.63 -1.87
C THR A 252 -5.29 -20.52 -2.34
N LYS A 253 -5.95 -21.68 -2.54
CA LYS A 253 -7.32 -21.76 -3.04
C LYS A 253 -8.32 -21.03 -2.15
N GLU A 254 -8.17 -21.17 -0.85
CA GLU A 254 -9.05 -20.57 0.16
C GLU A 254 -9.01 -19.04 0.13
N PHE A 255 -7.88 -18.46 -0.27
CA PHE A 255 -7.73 -17.02 -0.38
C PHE A 255 -8.11 -16.49 -1.75
N LEU A 256 -7.90 -17.28 -2.82
CA LEU A 256 -8.17 -16.87 -4.20
C LEU A 256 -9.63 -16.45 -4.43
N VAL A 257 -10.59 -17.04 -3.73
CA VAL A 257 -12.02 -16.68 -3.86
C VAL A 257 -12.31 -15.22 -3.48
N GLN A 258 -11.43 -14.59 -2.69
CA GLN A 258 -11.58 -13.18 -2.31
C GLN A 258 -11.25 -12.20 -3.45
N TYR A 259 -10.63 -12.68 -4.55
CA TYR A 259 -10.34 -11.85 -5.72
C TYR A 259 -11.54 -11.69 -6.67
N ALA A 260 -12.67 -12.31 -6.39
CA ALA A 260 -13.87 -12.15 -7.20
C ALA A 260 -14.21 -10.66 -7.41
N HIS A 261 -14.45 -10.28 -8.67
CA HIS A 261 -14.84 -8.92 -9.06
C HIS A 261 -13.83 -7.80 -8.77
N THR A 262 -12.59 -8.12 -8.41
CA THR A 262 -11.58 -7.09 -8.09
C THR A 262 -11.00 -6.37 -9.31
N MET A 263 -11.19 -6.94 -10.50
CA MET A 263 -10.70 -6.40 -11.78
C MET A 263 -11.82 -5.99 -12.73
N ASP A 264 -13.07 -5.92 -12.30
CA ASP A 264 -14.23 -5.67 -13.19
C ASP A 264 -14.13 -4.39 -14.00
N LEU A 265 -13.54 -3.35 -13.42
CA LEU A 265 -13.38 -2.05 -14.08
C LEU A 265 -12.25 -2.01 -15.12
N ALA A 266 -11.37 -3.01 -15.16
CA ALA A 266 -10.35 -3.09 -16.19
C ALA A 266 -10.95 -3.69 -17.49
N ASP A 267 -10.55 -3.14 -18.63
CA ASP A 267 -11.06 -3.56 -19.94
C ASP A 267 -10.38 -4.85 -20.40
N GLU A 268 -9.07 -4.96 -20.24
CA GLU A 268 -8.27 -6.16 -20.53
C GLU A 268 -7.55 -6.62 -19.27
N THR A 269 -7.61 -7.92 -18.98
CA THR A 269 -7.09 -8.43 -17.71
C THR A 269 -6.27 -9.70 -17.87
N ALA A 270 -5.14 -9.76 -17.15
CA ALA A 270 -4.36 -10.98 -17.04
C ALA A 270 -3.88 -11.23 -15.61
N ILE A 271 -3.86 -12.50 -15.23
CA ILE A 271 -3.23 -13.00 -14.01
C ILE A 271 -2.01 -13.82 -14.40
N TYR A 272 -0.89 -13.47 -13.81
CA TYR A 272 0.35 -14.22 -13.97
C TYR A 272 0.69 -14.96 -12.68
N PHE A 273 1.15 -16.18 -12.79
CA PHE A 273 1.82 -16.90 -11.70
C PHE A 273 2.97 -17.75 -12.26
N ASN A 274 4.00 -17.93 -11.42
CA ASN A 274 5.15 -18.76 -11.76
C ASN A 274 5.06 -20.10 -11.01
N SER A 275 5.12 -21.21 -11.75
CA SER A 275 5.09 -22.57 -11.17
C SER A 275 6.27 -22.82 -10.21
N HIS A 276 7.44 -22.25 -10.49
CA HIS A 276 8.59 -22.35 -9.60
C HIS A 276 8.36 -21.67 -8.25
N ALA A 277 7.58 -20.57 -8.22
CA ALA A 277 7.21 -19.92 -6.95
C ALA A 277 6.30 -20.80 -6.09
N LEU A 278 5.45 -21.65 -6.70
CA LEU A 278 4.64 -22.65 -6.00
C LEU A 278 5.51 -23.74 -5.39
N GLU A 279 6.46 -24.27 -6.16
CA GLU A 279 7.42 -25.30 -5.70
C GLU A 279 8.24 -24.80 -4.49
N LEU A 280 8.82 -23.60 -4.59
CA LEU A 280 9.60 -22.97 -3.49
C LEU A 280 8.77 -22.82 -2.21
N LYS A 281 7.48 -22.52 -2.34
CA LYS A 281 6.56 -22.36 -1.21
C LYS A 281 5.92 -23.68 -0.75
N ARG A 282 6.23 -24.79 -1.43
CA ARG A 282 5.62 -26.11 -1.18
C ARG A 282 4.09 -26.09 -1.26
N LEU A 283 3.56 -25.32 -2.20
CA LEU A 283 2.14 -25.22 -2.48
C LEU A 283 1.76 -26.15 -3.64
N PRO A 284 0.51 -26.64 -3.67
CA PRO A 284 0.02 -27.42 -4.80
C PRO A 284 -0.03 -26.57 -6.07
N ASN A 285 0.05 -27.20 -7.23
CA ASN A 285 -0.11 -26.50 -8.50
C ASN A 285 -1.47 -25.83 -8.58
N LEU A 286 -1.47 -24.60 -9.11
CA LEU A 286 -2.69 -23.86 -9.42
C LEU A 286 -3.18 -24.22 -10.81
N ASP A 287 -4.45 -24.58 -10.88
CA ASP A 287 -5.15 -24.77 -12.15
C ASP A 287 -5.62 -23.42 -12.69
N LYS A 288 -5.49 -23.22 -14.01
CA LYS A 288 -5.99 -22.02 -14.69
C LYS A 288 -7.50 -21.87 -14.52
N ASP A 289 -8.25 -22.96 -14.59
CA ASP A 289 -9.71 -22.95 -14.45
C ASP A 289 -10.13 -22.52 -13.02
N LEU A 290 -9.35 -22.91 -12.00
CA LEU A 290 -9.55 -22.43 -10.64
C LEU A 290 -9.38 -20.91 -10.55
N ILE A 291 -8.34 -20.33 -11.19
CA ILE A 291 -8.12 -18.89 -11.20
C ILE A 291 -9.28 -18.18 -11.89
N TYR A 292 -9.75 -18.67 -13.05
CA TYR A 292 -10.92 -18.11 -13.74
C TYR A 292 -12.15 -18.10 -12.83
N SER A 293 -12.43 -19.24 -12.16
CA SER A 293 -13.60 -19.36 -11.28
C SER A 293 -13.53 -18.44 -10.07
N CYS A 294 -12.33 -18.20 -9.53
CA CYS A 294 -12.13 -17.35 -8.35
C CYS A 294 -12.21 -15.85 -8.68
N PHE A 295 -11.64 -15.40 -9.78
CA PHE A 295 -11.68 -13.98 -10.17
C PHE A 295 -13.03 -13.55 -10.74
N GLN A 296 -13.79 -14.46 -11.33
CA GLN A 296 -15.13 -14.21 -11.91
C GLN A 296 -15.13 -13.03 -12.90
N LYS A 297 -14.06 -12.89 -13.67
CA LYS A 297 -13.88 -11.82 -14.65
C LYS A 297 -13.92 -12.39 -16.06
N GLU A 298 -14.91 -11.96 -16.86
CA GLU A 298 -15.00 -12.34 -18.27
C GLU A 298 -13.79 -11.84 -19.05
N GLY A 299 -13.27 -12.67 -19.96
CA GLY A 299 -12.10 -12.34 -20.80
C GLY A 299 -10.76 -12.40 -20.09
N LEU A 300 -10.69 -12.75 -18.79
CA LEU A 300 -9.45 -12.89 -18.06
C LEU A 300 -8.49 -13.85 -18.78
N ARG A 301 -7.20 -13.50 -18.83
CA ARG A 301 -6.13 -14.39 -19.31
C ARG A 301 -5.30 -14.88 -18.15
N VAL A 302 -4.90 -16.16 -18.17
CA VAL A 302 -3.99 -16.73 -17.18
C VAL A 302 -2.68 -17.07 -17.87
N LEU A 303 -1.61 -16.40 -17.45
CA LEU A 303 -0.28 -16.42 -18.03
C LEU A 303 0.68 -17.14 -17.08
N THR A 304 1.66 -17.84 -17.62
CA THR A 304 2.63 -18.63 -16.82
C THR A 304 4.08 -18.39 -17.21
N THR A 305 4.33 -17.59 -18.24
CA THR A 305 5.67 -17.20 -18.68
C THR A 305 5.80 -15.69 -18.80
N LYS A 306 7.02 -15.18 -18.70
CA LYS A 306 7.33 -13.76 -18.87
C LYS A 306 7.04 -13.30 -20.31
N GLU A 307 7.31 -14.15 -21.29
CA GLU A 307 7.05 -13.92 -22.71
C GLU A 307 5.57 -13.73 -22.99
N ASP A 308 4.70 -14.50 -22.32
CA ASP A 308 3.24 -14.33 -22.41
C ASP A 308 2.79 -12.97 -21.85
N ILE A 309 3.41 -12.50 -20.76
CA ILE A 309 3.11 -11.16 -20.18
C ILE A 309 3.49 -10.08 -21.21
N GLU A 310 4.71 -10.13 -21.76
CA GLU A 310 5.16 -9.15 -22.78
C GLU A 310 4.21 -9.15 -23.98
N ALA A 311 3.89 -10.32 -24.51
CA ALA A 311 2.98 -10.46 -25.66
C ALA A 311 1.57 -9.93 -25.35
N PHE A 312 1.00 -10.25 -24.18
CA PHE A 312 -0.30 -9.75 -23.76
C PHE A 312 -0.31 -8.23 -23.66
N VAL A 313 0.69 -7.63 -23.00
CA VAL A 313 0.77 -6.17 -22.83
C VAL A 313 0.97 -5.48 -24.18
N ILE A 314 1.85 -5.98 -25.05
CA ILE A 314 2.09 -5.39 -26.40
C ILE A 314 0.80 -5.44 -27.25
N ASN A 315 0.09 -6.56 -27.23
CA ASN A 315 -1.14 -6.73 -28.03
C ASN A 315 -2.29 -5.85 -27.56
N ASN A 316 -2.30 -5.48 -26.28
CA ASN A 316 -3.34 -4.66 -25.64
C ASN A 316 -2.83 -3.26 -25.27
N SER A 317 -1.76 -2.75 -25.91
CA SER A 317 -1.22 -1.41 -25.68
C SER A 317 -1.44 -0.50 -26.90
N LYS A 318 -2.71 -0.30 -27.27
CA LYS A 318 -3.08 0.58 -28.38
C LYS A 318 -3.20 2.03 -27.91
N ASN A 319 -3.36 2.95 -28.87
CA ASN A 319 -3.62 4.35 -28.56
C ASN A 319 -4.84 4.53 -27.65
N ASN A 320 -4.72 5.43 -26.68
CA ASN A 320 -5.72 5.74 -25.67
C ASN A 320 -5.93 4.63 -24.63
N GLU A 321 -4.88 3.93 -24.26
CA GLU A 321 -4.88 2.84 -23.26
C GLU A 321 -3.85 3.08 -22.17
N ASN A 322 -4.21 2.78 -20.95
CA ASN A 322 -3.28 2.72 -19.83
C ASN A 322 -2.97 1.28 -19.46
N ILE A 323 -1.74 1.04 -19.05
CA ILE A 323 -1.29 -0.27 -18.57
C ILE A 323 -0.99 -0.17 -17.09
N LEU A 324 -1.50 -1.12 -16.32
CA LEU A 324 -1.28 -1.25 -14.88
C LEU A 324 -0.66 -2.61 -14.57
N MET A 325 0.58 -2.60 -14.07
CA MET A 325 1.34 -3.79 -13.70
C MET A 325 1.39 -3.92 -12.19
N MET A 326 0.75 -4.93 -11.60
CA MET A 326 0.60 -5.10 -10.15
C MET A 326 1.32 -6.34 -9.65
N SER A 327 2.31 -6.16 -8.77
CA SER A 327 3.10 -7.26 -8.22
C SER A 327 3.79 -6.90 -6.91
N SER A 328 3.81 -7.82 -5.97
CA SER A 328 4.71 -7.79 -4.81
C SER A 328 6.11 -8.36 -5.12
N SER A 329 6.35 -8.77 -6.36
CA SER A 329 7.61 -9.33 -6.86
C SER A 329 8.11 -8.56 -8.09
N THR A 330 8.52 -9.25 -9.15
CA THR A 330 9.20 -8.66 -10.30
C THR A 330 8.69 -9.18 -11.67
N PHE A 331 7.57 -9.90 -11.72
CA PHE A 331 7.12 -10.56 -12.94
C PHE A 331 8.21 -11.41 -13.58
N ASP A 332 8.88 -12.23 -12.76
CA ASP A 332 10.02 -13.05 -13.17
C ASP A 332 11.17 -12.25 -13.80
N GLY A 333 11.48 -11.10 -13.21
CA GLY A 333 12.54 -10.20 -13.68
C GLY A 333 12.21 -9.44 -14.97
N LEU A 334 10.94 -9.23 -15.26
CA LEU A 334 10.50 -8.41 -16.41
C LEU A 334 10.97 -6.96 -16.24
N ASP A 335 11.70 -6.45 -17.22
CA ASP A 335 12.10 -5.03 -17.27
C ASP A 335 10.92 -4.16 -17.74
N LEU A 336 10.19 -3.58 -16.76
CA LEU A 336 9.04 -2.72 -17.05
C LEU A 336 9.43 -1.43 -17.81
N LYS A 337 10.66 -0.92 -17.64
CA LYS A 337 11.14 0.26 -18.39
C LYS A 337 11.38 -0.09 -19.86
N ALA A 338 12.02 -1.23 -20.11
CA ALA A 338 12.21 -1.72 -21.47
C ALA A 338 10.86 -2.00 -22.15
N LEU A 339 9.92 -2.65 -21.45
CA LEU A 339 8.55 -2.87 -21.95
C LEU A 339 7.84 -1.56 -22.25
N ALA A 340 7.87 -0.59 -21.32
CA ALA A 340 7.27 0.73 -21.54
C ALA A 340 7.85 1.45 -22.76
N ASN A 341 9.16 1.32 -23.02
CA ASN A 341 9.79 1.90 -24.22
C ASN A 341 9.39 1.22 -25.54
N LYS A 342 9.03 -0.07 -25.48
CA LYS A 342 8.49 -0.78 -26.66
C LYS A 342 7.08 -0.30 -27.05
N ILE A 343 6.24 0.00 -26.06
CA ILE A 343 4.80 0.27 -26.27
C ILE A 343 4.42 1.75 -26.27
N ILE A 344 5.12 2.59 -25.51
CA ILE A 344 4.86 4.03 -25.41
C ILE A 344 5.94 4.78 -26.17
N LYS A 345 5.60 5.17 -27.41
CA LYS A 345 6.47 6.01 -28.26
C LYS A 345 6.18 7.48 -28.01
N GLU A 346 7.13 8.34 -28.30
CA GLU A 346 6.99 9.79 -28.18
C GLU A 346 5.89 10.36 -29.09
#